data_7f8684cda0791488c9864bffbcc08db6
#
_entry.id   7f8684cda0791488c9864bffbcc08db6
#
_cell.length_a   1.000
_cell.length_b   1.000
_cell.length_c   1.000
_cell.angle_alpha   90.00
_cell.angle_beta   90.00
_cell.angle_gamma   90.00
#
_symmetry.space_group_name_H-M   'P 1'
#
loop_
_entity.id
_entity.type
_entity.pdbx_description
1 polymer ?
#
loop_
_entity_poly.entity_id
_entity_poly.type
_entity_poly.pdbx_seq_one_letter_code
_entity_poly.pdbx_strand_id
1 'polypeptide(L)' 'MRIHALSDVASSTIGEGTSIWQFAVVLAGAKIGRDCNICAHTFIENDVVLGDRVTVKCGVYLWDGIEIEDDV' A
#
# COMPACT_ATOMS: atom_id res chain seq x y z
N MET A 1 5.13 -7.61 9.16
CA MET A 1 5.15 -6.94 7.84
C MET A 1 5.79 -7.85 6.81
N ARG A 2 5.19 -7.96 5.66
CA ARG A 2 5.69 -8.82 4.60
C ARG A 2 5.75 -8.04 3.29
N ILE A 3 6.96 -7.75 2.83
CA ILE A 3 7.15 -7.03 1.57
C ILE A 3 7.82 -8.01 0.59
N HIS A 4 7.12 -8.33 -0.48
CA HIS A 4 7.62 -9.29 -1.47
C HIS A 4 8.86 -8.72 -2.17
N ALA A 5 9.85 -9.59 -2.40
CA ALA A 5 11.12 -9.18 -3.00
C ALA A 5 10.98 -8.56 -4.40
N LEU A 6 9.91 -8.91 -5.12
CA LEU A 6 9.64 -8.38 -6.46
C LEU A 6 8.70 -7.18 -6.43
N SER A 7 8.49 -6.55 -5.28
CA SER A 7 7.77 -5.27 -5.19
C SER A 7 8.78 -4.13 -5.16
N ASP A 8 8.31 -2.94 -5.50
CA ASP A 8 9.12 -1.72 -5.43
C ASP A 8 8.50 -0.79 -4.40
N VAL A 9 8.98 -0.86 -3.17
CA VAL A 9 8.43 -0.12 -2.04
C VAL A 9 9.45 0.88 -1.56
N ALA A 10 9.17 2.15 -1.81
CA ALA A 10 10.02 3.25 -1.37
C ALA A 10 9.54 3.90 -0.06
N SER A 11 8.30 3.65 0.33
CA SER A 11 7.76 4.22 1.57
C SER A 11 8.38 3.55 2.79
N SER A 12 8.67 4.35 3.82
CA SER A 12 9.08 3.87 5.13
C SER A 12 7.95 3.95 6.15
N THR A 13 6.78 4.42 5.76
CA THR A 13 5.64 4.62 6.65
C THR A 13 4.59 3.54 6.36
N ILE A 14 4.90 2.33 6.80
CA ILE A 14 4.04 1.16 6.59
C ILE A 14 3.85 0.48 7.94
N GLY A 15 2.60 0.32 8.34
CA GLY A 15 2.25 -0.25 9.64
C GLY A 15 2.54 -1.74 9.74
N GLU A 16 2.61 -2.23 10.97
CA GLU A 16 2.88 -3.63 11.24
C GLU A 16 1.77 -4.51 10.68
N GLY A 17 2.12 -5.71 10.29
CA GLY A 17 1.18 -6.71 9.80
C GLY A 17 0.76 -6.51 8.35
N THR A 18 1.17 -5.42 7.71
CA THR A 18 0.83 -5.15 6.31
C THR A 18 1.62 -6.08 5.39
N SER A 19 0.93 -6.62 4.39
CA SER A 19 1.52 -7.45 3.34
C SER A 19 1.49 -6.71 2.02
N ILE A 20 2.62 -6.70 1.34
CA ILE A 20 2.74 -6.10 -0.01
C ILE A 20 3.23 -7.19 -0.95
N TRP A 21 2.44 -7.48 -1.97
CA TRP A 21 2.69 -8.58 -2.87
C TRP A 21 3.54 -8.16 -4.06
N GLN A 22 3.91 -9.15 -4.90
CA GLN A 22 4.80 -8.93 -6.02
C GLN A 22 4.26 -7.90 -7.01
N PHE A 23 5.16 -7.17 -7.62
CA PHE A 23 4.89 -6.17 -8.66
C PHE A 23 4.01 -5.01 -8.18
N ALA A 24 3.89 -4.83 -6.88
CA ALA A 24 3.29 -3.61 -6.33
C ALA A 24 4.33 -2.49 -6.33
N VAL A 25 3.90 -1.27 -6.60
CA VAL A 25 4.74 -0.08 -6.53
C VAL A 25 4.16 0.87 -5.50
N VAL A 26 4.97 1.22 -4.50
CA VAL A 26 4.55 2.14 -3.44
C VAL A 26 5.59 3.26 -3.36
N LEU A 27 5.17 4.47 -3.68
CA LEU A 27 6.07 5.61 -3.71
C LEU A 27 6.39 6.12 -2.30
N ALA A 28 7.45 6.91 -2.20
CA ALA A 28 8.04 7.27 -0.91
C ALA A 28 7.09 8.05 0.02
N GLY A 29 6.20 8.84 -0.54
CA GLY A 29 5.28 9.68 0.25
C GLY A 29 4.01 8.98 0.68
N ALA A 30 3.79 7.72 0.31
CA ALA A 30 2.61 6.98 0.71
C ALA A 30 2.67 6.61 2.20
N LYS A 31 1.52 6.63 2.86
CA LYS A 31 1.38 6.21 4.26
C LYS A 31 0.36 5.08 4.32
N ILE A 32 0.80 3.94 4.79
CA ILE A 32 -0.03 2.73 4.84
C ILE A 32 -0.16 2.30 6.30
N GLY A 33 -1.37 2.07 6.72
CA GLY A 33 -1.66 1.65 8.10
C GLY A 33 -1.28 0.21 8.38
N ARG A 34 -1.86 -0.35 9.43
CA ARG A 34 -1.56 -1.69 9.93
C ARG A 34 -2.46 -2.72 9.29
N ASP A 35 -1.96 -3.92 9.17
CA ASP A 35 -2.72 -5.10 8.73
C ASP A 35 -3.40 -4.89 7.38
N CYS A 36 -2.80 -4.11 6.51
CA CYS A 36 -3.29 -3.90 5.15
C CYS A 36 -2.83 -5.05 4.25
N ASN A 37 -3.54 -5.24 3.15
CA ASN A 37 -3.19 -6.23 2.14
C ASN A 37 -3.12 -5.54 0.78
N ILE A 38 -1.90 -5.29 0.32
CA ILE A 38 -1.64 -4.58 -0.93
C ILE A 38 -1.31 -5.62 -1.99
N CYS A 39 -2.28 -5.92 -2.83
CA CYS A 39 -2.19 -7.03 -3.78
C CYS A 39 -1.28 -6.70 -4.97
N ALA A 40 -1.05 -7.70 -5.81
CA ALA A 40 -0.10 -7.60 -6.91
C ALA A 40 -0.53 -6.55 -7.95
N HIS A 41 0.45 -5.97 -8.64
CA HIS A 41 0.23 -5.01 -9.73
C HIS A 41 -0.55 -3.77 -9.32
N THR A 42 -0.41 -3.35 -8.06
CA THR A 42 -1.02 -2.09 -7.59
C THR A 42 -0.01 -0.96 -7.73
N PHE A 43 -0.54 0.26 -7.80
CA PHE A 43 0.30 1.46 -7.82
C PHE A 43 -0.23 2.44 -6.78
N ILE A 44 0.62 2.80 -5.82
CA ILE A 44 0.24 3.72 -4.73
C ILE A 44 1.17 4.92 -4.80
N GLU A 45 0.61 6.07 -5.16
CA GLU A 45 1.36 7.30 -5.33
C GLU A 45 1.71 7.98 -4.01
N ASN A 46 2.53 9.03 -4.11
CA ASN A 46 2.81 9.92 -3.00
C ASN A 46 1.51 10.56 -2.50
N ASP A 47 1.47 10.95 -1.25
CA ASP A 47 0.31 11.58 -0.61
C ASP A 47 -0.94 10.71 -0.61
N VAL A 48 -0.81 9.40 -0.82
CA VAL A 48 -1.89 8.46 -0.56
C VAL A 48 -1.82 8.04 0.89
N VAL A 49 -2.97 8.05 1.57
CA VAL A 49 -3.07 7.62 2.97
C VAL A 49 -4.06 6.48 3.06
N LEU A 50 -3.59 5.33 3.51
CA LEU A 50 -4.44 4.17 3.79
C LEU A 50 -4.53 3.99 5.30
N GLY A 51 -5.75 3.83 5.78
CA GLY A 51 -6.00 3.48 7.17
C GLY A 51 -5.56 2.05 7.48
N ASP A 52 -6.11 1.50 8.55
CA ASP A 52 -5.78 0.13 8.98
C ASP A 52 -6.70 -0.89 8.32
N ARG A 53 -6.21 -2.09 8.08
CA ARG A 53 -6.99 -3.21 7.55
C ARG A 53 -7.62 -2.91 6.19
N VAL A 54 -6.92 -2.17 5.36
CA VAL A 54 -7.36 -1.84 4.00
C VAL A 54 -6.85 -2.91 3.04
N THR A 55 -7.71 -3.36 2.13
CA THR A 55 -7.31 -4.26 1.06
C THR A 55 -7.34 -3.52 -0.27
N VAL A 56 -6.19 -3.45 -0.93
CA VAL A 56 -6.07 -2.90 -2.28
C VAL A 56 -5.93 -4.09 -3.22
N LYS A 57 -6.95 -4.34 -4.02
CA LYS A 57 -6.98 -5.51 -4.91
C LYS A 57 -6.04 -5.35 -6.09
N CYS A 58 -5.74 -6.45 -6.74
CA CYS A 58 -4.82 -6.47 -7.88
C CYS A 58 -5.25 -5.49 -8.98
N GLY A 59 -4.27 -4.78 -9.52
CA GLY A 59 -4.49 -3.86 -10.62
C GLY A 59 -5.12 -2.53 -10.24
N VAL A 60 -5.30 -2.24 -8.96
CA VAL A 60 -5.84 -0.95 -8.51
C VAL A 60 -4.72 0.07 -8.45
N TYR A 61 -4.97 1.27 -8.97
CA TYR A 61 -4.04 2.38 -8.91
C TYR A 61 -4.63 3.48 -8.04
N LEU A 62 -3.88 3.89 -7.02
CA LEU A 62 -4.31 4.96 -6.11
C LEU A 62 -3.47 6.19 -6.37
N TRP A 63 -4.14 7.23 -6.86
CA TRP A 63 -3.50 8.45 -7.29
C TRP A 63 -3.27 9.40 -6.13
N ASP A 64 -2.40 10.37 -6.38
CA ASP A 64 -1.99 11.39 -5.44
C ASP A 64 -3.19 12.07 -4.77
N GLY A 65 -3.19 12.15 -3.45
CA GLY A 65 -4.24 12.79 -2.67
C GLY A 65 -5.39 11.91 -2.23
N ILE A 66 -5.41 10.63 -2.63
CA ILE A 66 -6.46 9.71 -2.21
C ILE A 66 -6.25 9.31 -0.75
N GLU A 67 -7.34 9.34 0.03
CA GLU A 67 -7.35 8.81 1.40
C GLU A 67 -8.40 7.72 1.50
N ILE A 68 -8.01 6.59 2.08
CA ILE A 68 -8.90 5.46 2.28
C ILE A 68 -8.94 5.16 3.78
N GLU A 69 -10.15 5.15 4.33
CA GLU A 69 -10.37 4.92 5.75
C GLU A 69 -10.16 3.45 6.11
N ASP A 70 -10.22 3.16 7.42
CA ASP A 70 -10.02 1.81 7.91
C ASP A 70 -11.06 0.83 7.33
N ASP A 71 -10.65 -0.41 7.20
CA ASP A 71 -11.54 -1.53 6.87
C ASP A 71 -12.19 -1.46 5.47
N VAL A 72 -11.56 -0.79 4.53
CA VAL A 72 -12.08 -0.72 3.15
C VAL A 72 -11.43 -1.76 2.26
#